data_4252bcffcb8dd7f008d12565857c526d
#
_entry.id   4252bcffcb8dd7f008d12565857c526d
#
_cell.length_a   1.000
_cell.length_b   1.000
_cell.length_c   1.000
_cell.angle_alpha   90.00
_cell.angle_beta   90.00
_cell.angle_gamma   90.00
#
_symmetry.space_group_name_H-M   'P 1'
#
loop_
_entity.id
_entity.type
_entity.pdbx_description
1 polymer ?
#
loop_
_entity_poly.entity_id
_entity_poly.type
_entity_poly.pdbx_seq_one_letter_code
_entity_poly.pdbx_strand_id
1 'polypeptide(L)'
;MSTLLLKNLNTLITCDDADQILHNVDVYCEDGWIRTMGEHLPQTADTVIDGTHYWCYPGLVNTHHHLYQTFSRNLPQVQNMELFDWLTTLYEIWKNLDSEVIRLSSLTGMGELLKHGCTTCFDHHYVFPAGAGDLLGTQFAAAEELGIRMFASRGSMDLSRKDGGLPPDSVVQTVDEIMRDSVRVIEAYHDSRPGSMRQVALAPCSPFSVSPELLRQSAILARQYGVRLHTHLCETRDEERYMLTHHGVRPLEFMSSLGWTGPDVWFAHGIHFNDEELRELARTGTGVAHCPISNMKLASGVARVPEMLALGVPVGLAVDGSASNDGSSLMEELRVAYLLHRLHASKAAPSGYQVLKMATRGSAR
;
A
#
# COMPACT_ATOMS: atom_id res chain seq x y z
N MET A 1 -11.50 13.40 -26.68
CA MET A 1 -12.48 12.71 -25.82
C MET A 1 -12.37 11.24 -26.14
N SER A 2 -12.17 10.40 -25.16
CA SER A 2 -12.19 8.93 -25.31
C SER A 2 -13.43 8.37 -24.63
N THR A 3 -14.14 7.49 -25.31
CA THR A 3 -15.38 6.91 -24.80
C THR A 3 -15.35 5.39 -24.81
N LEU A 4 -15.87 4.77 -23.74
CA LEU A 4 -15.97 3.34 -23.57
C LEU A 4 -17.39 2.96 -23.14
N LEU A 5 -17.97 1.97 -23.81
CA LEU A 5 -19.22 1.35 -23.41
C LEU A 5 -19.00 -0.14 -23.10
N LEU A 6 -19.16 -0.50 -21.85
CA LEU A 6 -19.32 -1.91 -21.44
C LEU A 6 -20.81 -2.25 -21.59
N LYS A 7 -21.13 -3.14 -22.53
CA LYS A 7 -22.52 -3.41 -22.92
C LYS A 7 -22.96 -4.79 -22.46
N ASN A 8 -24.19 -4.90 -21.98
CA ASN A 8 -24.80 -6.18 -21.60
C ASN A 8 -24.01 -6.92 -20.50
N LEU A 9 -23.42 -6.21 -19.54
CA LEU A 9 -22.71 -6.86 -18.44
C LEU A 9 -23.60 -7.87 -17.74
N ASN A 10 -23.20 -9.14 -17.71
CA ASN A 10 -23.94 -10.19 -17.03
C ASN A 10 -24.18 -9.83 -15.56
N THR A 11 -23.09 -9.37 -14.90
CA THR A 11 -23.17 -8.94 -13.50
C THR A 11 -22.19 -7.78 -13.27
N LEU A 12 -22.69 -6.71 -12.66
CA LEU A 12 -21.90 -5.60 -12.16
C LEU A 12 -21.99 -5.55 -10.63
N ILE A 13 -20.84 -5.68 -9.97
CA ILE A 13 -20.67 -5.59 -8.52
C ILE A 13 -20.07 -4.23 -8.23
N THR A 14 -20.83 -3.31 -7.61
CA THR A 14 -20.38 -1.91 -7.47
C THR A 14 -19.36 -1.71 -6.36
N CYS A 15 -19.34 -2.57 -5.35
CA CYS A 15 -18.54 -2.40 -4.13
C CYS A 15 -18.73 -1.03 -3.45
N ASP A 16 -19.84 -0.35 -3.71
CA ASP A 16 -20.19 0.95 -3.11
C ASP A 16 -20.78 0.79 -1.70
N ASP A 17 -21.28 1.89 -1.12
CA ASP A 17 -21.89 1.86 0.21
C ASP A 17 -23.27 1.18 0.22
N ALA A 18 -23.92 1.07 -0.94
CA ALA A 18 -25.21 0.39 -1.11
C ALA A 18 -25.05 -1.11 -1.42
N ASP A 19 -23.84 -1.59 -1.63
CA ASP A 19 -23.52 -3.00 -1.96
C ASP A 19 -24.35 -3.56 -3.13
N GLN A 20 -24.50 -2.75 -4.19
CA GLN A 20 -25.37 -3.10 -5.32
C GLN A 20 -24.75 -4.20 -6.18
N ILE A 21 -25.56 -5.18 -6.56
CA ILE A 21 -25.25 -6.18 -7.58
C ILE A 21 -26.32 -6.02 -8.66
N LEU A 22 -25.88 -5.57 -9.85
CA LEU A 22 -26.76 -5.29 -10.98
C LEU A 22 -26.55 -6.34 -12.07
N HIS A 23 -27.58 -6.66 -12.82
CA HIS A 23 -27.53 -7.66 -13.89
C HIS A 23 -28.01 -7.06 -15.21
N ASN A 24 -27.40 -7.50 -16.31
CA ASN A 24 -27.75 -7.08 -17.68
C ASN A 24 -27.72 -5.56 -17.86
N VAL A 25 -26.70 -4.90 -17.29
CA VAL A 25 -26.54 -3.45 -17.33
C VAL A 25 -25.38 -3.03 -18.23
N ASP A 26 -25.47 -1.82 -18.74
CA ASP A 26 -24.40 -1.15 -19.47
C ASP A 26 -23.69 -0.15 -18.54
N VAL A 27 -22.39 0.10 -18.80
CA VAL A 27 -21.60 1.15 -18.17
C VAL A 27 -20.98 2.02 -19.24
N TYR A 28 -21.30 3.30 -19.27
CA TYR A 28 -20.70 4.28 -20.18
C TYR A 28 -19.67 5.14 -19.46
N CYS A 29 -18.47 5.18 -20.02
CA CYS A 29 -17.36 5.99 -19.54
C CYS A 29 -16.95 7.02 -20.59
N GLU A 30 -16.57 8.22 -20.13
CA GLU A 30 -16.06 9.29 -20.96
C GLU A 30 -14.90 9.99 -20.24
N ASP A 31 -13.77 10.11 -20.92
CA ASP A 31 -12.55 10.75 -20.42
C ASP A 31 -12.11 10.22 -19.04
N GLY A 32 -12.16 8.91 -18.86
CA GLY A 32 -11.74 8.22 -17.64
C GLY A 32 -12.77 8.24 -16.49
N TRP A 33 -13.98 8.75 -16.71
CA TRP A 33 -15.05 8.80 -15.70
C TRP A 33 -16.26 7.96 -16.10
N ILE A 34 -16.80 7.21 -15.15
CA ILE A 34 -18.12 6.59 -15.31
C ILE A 34 -19.15 7.71 -15.31
N ARG A 35 -19.90 7.86 -16.42
CA ARG A 35 -20.92 8.89 -16.58
C ARG A 35 -22.33 8.39 -16.26
N THR A 36 -22.61 7.17 -16.68
CA THR A 36 -23.92 6.56 -16.43
C THR A 36 -23.82 5.04 -16.42
N MET A 37 -24.74 4.42 -15.70
CA MET A 37 -24.96 2.99 -15.65
C MET A 37 -26.48 2.75 -15.76
N GLY A 38 -26.88 1.72 -16.49
CA GLY A 38 -28.30 1.37 -16.65
C GLY A 38 -28.52 0.34 -17.74
N GLU A 39 -29.79 -0.05 -17.91
CA GLU A 39 -30.17 -1.00 -18.95
C GLU A 39 -30.28 -0.29 -20.31
N HIS A 40 -29.78 -0.94 -21.36
CA HIS A 40 -29.94 -0.48 -22.75
C HIS A 40 -29.58 1.00 -23.00
N LEU A 41 -28.40 1.41 -22.55
CA LEU A 41 -27.93 2.78 -22.73
C LEU A 41 -27.87 3.16 -24.21
N PRO A 42 -28.39 4.34 -24.61
CA PRO A 42 -28.42 4.77 -26.02
C PRO A 42 -27.09 5.31 -26.54
N GLN A 43 -26.06 5.47 -25.65
CA GLN A 43 -24.79 6.04 -26.01
C GLN A 43 -24.05 5.20 -27.03
N THR A 44 -23.34 5.86 -27.95
CA THR A 44 -22.31 5.29 -28.79
C THR A 44 -20.93 5.59 -28.18
N ALA A 45 -19.95 4.75 -28.43
CA ALA A 45 -18.60 4.92 -27.88
C ALA A 45 -17.53 4.53 -28.89
N ASP A 46 -16.32 5.10 -28.74
CA ASP A 46 -15.15 4.75 -29.56
C ASP A 46 -14.76 3.28 -29.38
N THR A 47 -14.94 2.77 -28.16
CA THR A 47 -14.71 1.37 -27.80
C THR A 47 -15.96 0.78 -27.17
N VAL A 48 -16.42 -0.35 -27.69
CA VAL A 48 -17.54 -1.12 -27.13
C VAL A 48 -17.04 -2.52 -26.78
N ILE A 49 -17.30 -2.94 -25.54
CA ILE A 49 -16.99 -4.28 -25.05
C ILE A 49 -18.31 -5.00 -24.74
N ASP A 50 -18.56 -6.13 -25.37
CA ASP A 50 -19.69 -6.99 -25.02
C ASP A 50 -19.40 -7.73 -23.72
N GLY A 51 -20.18 -7.41 -22.69
CA GLY A 51 -20.05 -7.92 -21.34
C GLY A 51 -20.96 -9.12 -21.03
N THR A 52 -21.66 -9.69 -22.01
CA THR A 52 -22.64 -10.77 -21.82
C THR A 52 -22.10 -11.96 -21.00
N HIS A 53 -20.79 -12.23 -21.08
CA HIS A 53 -20.14 -13.32 -20.36
C HIS A 53 -19.22 -12.83 -19.23
N TYR A 54 -19.25 -11.56 -18.88
CA TYR A 54 -18.34 -10.97 -17.88
C TYR A 54 -19.05 -10.53 -16.61
N TRP A 55 -18.33 -10.71 -15.51
CA TRP A 55 -18.59 -10.00 -14.28
C TRP A 55 -17.69 -8.77 -14.24
N CYS A 56 -18.23 -7.65 -13.84
CA CYS A 56 -17.51 -6.39 -13.70
C CYS A 56 -17.50 -5.95 -12.25
N TYR A 57 -16.36 -5.51 -11.77
CA TYR A 57 -16.17 -4.89 -10.46
C TYR A 57 -15.10 -3.80 -10.56
N PRO A 58 -15.00 -2.89 -9.57
CA PRO A 58 -13.98 -1.84 -9.59
C PRO A 58 -12.57 -2.42 -9.67
N GLY A 59 -11.67 -1.72 -10.36
CA GLY A 59 -10.27 -2.11 -10.38
C GLY A 59 -9.69 -2.20 -8.96
N LEU A 60 -8.86 -3.21 -8.72
CA LEU A 60 -8.24 -3.41 -7.42
C LEU A 60 -7.26 -2.28 -7.10
N VAL A 61 -7.14 -1.96 -5.82
CA VAL A 61 -6.25 -0.90 -5.30
C VAL A 61 -5.29 -1.54 -4.31
N ASN A 62 -4.02 -1.55 -4.65
CA ASN A 62 -2.94 -2.04 -3.79
C ASN A 62 -2.44 -0.94 -2.86
N THR A 63 -2.53 -1.14 -1.55
CA THR A 63 -2.26 -0.11 -0.53
C THR A 63 -0.86 -0.16 0.08
N HIS A 64 -0.04 -1.14 -0.32
CA HIS A 64 1.34 -1.27 0.14
C HIS A 64 2.15 -2.17 -0.79
N HIS A 65 3.30 -1.70 -1.23
CA HIS A 65 4.26 -2.43 -2.06
C HIS A 65 5.67 -1.89 -1.83
N HIS A 66 6.69 -2.68 -2.25
CA HIS A 66 8.08 -2.27 -2.40
C HIS A 66 8.56 -2.74 -3.76
N LEU A 67 8.28 -1.95 -4.80
CA LEU A 67 8.55 -2.33 -6.21
C LEU A 67 10.02 -2.69 -6.45
N TYR A 68 10.95 -2.01 -5.77
CA TYR A 68 12.39 -2.30 -5.89
C TYR A 68 12.79 -3.71 -5.43
N GLN A 69 11.94 -4.40 -4.66
CA GLN A 69 12.21 -5.75 -4.18
C GLN A 69 11.97 -6.84 -5.24
N THR A 70 11.41 -6.50 -6.39
CA THR A 70 11.03 -7.47 -7.44
C THR A 70 12.17 -8.41 -7.84
N PHE A 71 13.42 -7.93 -7.89
CA PHE A 71 14.57 -8.75 -8.26
C PHE A 71 15.25 -9.47 -7.09
N SER A 72 14.72 -9.34 -5.88
CA SER A 72 15.15 -10.09 -4.71
C SER A 72 14.13 -11.15 -4.26
N ARG A 73 13.23 -11.55 -5.16
CA ARG A 73 12.27 -12.65 -4.94
C ARG A 73 12.98 -13.96 -4.71
N ASN A 74 12.42 -14.79 -3.85
CA ASN A 74 12.76 -16.19 -3.68
C ASN A 74 14.27 -16.46 -3.51
N LEU A 75 15.00 -15.57 -2.86
CA LEU A 75 16.42 -15.77 -2.56
C LEU A 75 16.59 -16.86 -1.51
N PRO A 76 17.32 -17.96 -1.79
CA PRO A 76 17.42 -19.10 -0.89
C PRO A 76 17.89 -18.75 0.53
N GLN A 77 18.79 -17.79 0.65
CA GLN A 77 19.41 -17.41 1.93
C GLN A 77 18.45 -16.72 2.90
N VAL A 78 17.29 -16.20 2.43
CA VAL A 78 16.35 -15.45 3.29
C VAL A 78 15.02 -16.15 3.49
N GLN A 79 14.82 -17.37 2.95
CA GLN A 79 13.51 -18.05 2.93
C GLN A 79 12.91 -18.34 4.31
N ASN A 80 13.75 -18.55 5.33
CA ASN A 80 13.32 -18.89 6.68
C ASN A 80 13.73 -17.85 7.72
N MET A 81 14.04 -16.62 7.28
CA MET A 81 14.41 -15.54 8.20
C MET A 81 13.17 -14.80 8.70
N GLU A 82 13.17 -14.42 9.97
CA GLU A 82 12.24 -13.45 10.53
C GLU A 82 12.65 -12.02 10.12
N LEU A 83 11.76 -11.05 10.31
CA LEU A 83 11.84 -9.71 9.72
C LEU A 83 13.19 -9.00 9.93
N PHE A 84 13.74 -8.96 11.13
CA PHE A 84 14.95 -8.17 11.42
C PHE A 84 16.20 -8.75 10.75
N ASP A 85 16.38 -10.06 10.78
CA ASP A 85 17.49 -10.74 10.09
C ASP A 85 17.31 -10.67 8.57
N TRP A 86 16.06 -10.80 8.09
CA TRP A 86 15.69 -10.66 6.70
C TRP A 86 16.02 -9.26 6.16
N LEU A 87 15.62 -8.18 6.86
CA LEU A 87 15.95 -6.81 6.51
C LEU A 87 17.46 -6.58 6.48
N THR A 88 18.18 -6.99 7.54
CA THR A 88 19.61 -6.80 7.66
C THR A 88 20.37 -7.44 6.51
N THR A 89 19.91 -8.62 6.06
CA THR A 89 20.50 -9.34 4.92
C THR A 89 20.20 -8.64 3.60
N LEU A 90 18.95 -8.25 3.37
CA LEU A 90 18.52 -7.67 2.09
C LEU A 90 18.97 -6.23 1.89
N TYR A 91 19.19 -5.45 2.94
CA TYR A 91 19.80 -4.12 2.80
C TYR A 91 21.18 -4.16 2.13
N GLU A 92 21.94 -5.24 2.26
CA GLU A 92 23.23 -5.41 1.57
C GLU A 92 23.06 -5.55 0.05
N ILE A 93 21.90 -5.97 -0.41
CA ILE A 93 21.52 -6.00 -1.82
C ILE A 93 20.93 -4.64 -2.23
N TRP A 94 19.94 -4.14 -1.48
CA TRP A 94 19.20 -2.93 -1.84
C TRP A 94 20.03 -1.64 -1.75
N LYS A 95 21.13 -1.61 -1.01
CA LYS A 95 22.06 -0.47 -1.03
C LYS A 95 22.70 -0.17 -2.40
N ASN A 96 22.54 -1.09 -3.37
CA ASN A 96 23.05 -0.96 -4.73
C ASN A 96 21.96 -0.59 -5.76
N LEU A 97 20.78 -0.16 -5.31
CA LEU A 97 19.71 0.29 -6.20
C LEU A 97 20.16 1.51 -7.01
N ASP A 98 19.81 1.51 -8.29
CA ASP A 98 19.97 2.63 -9.22
C ASP A 98 18.68 2.85 -10.04
N SER A 99 18.69 3.86 -10.91
CA SER A 99 17.53 4.21 -11.73
C SER A 99 17.13 3.10 -12.70
N GLU A 100 18.07 2.30 -13.22
CA GLU A 100 17.76 1.21 -14.15
C GLU A 100 17.02 0.08 -13.42
N VAL A 101 17.54 -0.33 -12.26
CA VAL A 101 16.90 -1.34 -11.41
C VAL A 101 15.50 -0.86 -10.98
N ILE A 102 15.36 0.40 -10.57
CA ILE A 102 14.05 0.96 -10.20
C ILE A 102 13.07 0.96 -11.37
N ARG A 103 13.52 1.36 -12.57
CA ARG A 103 12.66 1.34 -13.75
C ARG A 103 12.17 -0.08 -14.08
N LEU A 104 13.08 -1.03 -14.16
CA LEU A 104 12.76 -2.40 -14.55
C LEU A 104 11.92 -3.12 -13.48
N SER A 105 12.24 -2.94 -12.20
CA SER A 105 11.46 -3.51 -11.10
C SER A 105 10.05 -2.92 -11.02
N SER A 106 9.91 -1.61 -11.25
CA SER A 106 8.62 -0.92 -11.29
C SER A 106 7.75 -1.39 -12.44
N LEU A 107 8.29 -1.49 -13.65
CA LEU A 107 7.59 -2.04 -14.82
C LEU A 107 7.14 -3.49 -14.56
N THR A 108 8.00 -4.31 -13.98
CA THR A 108 7.70 -5.73 -13.70
C THR A 108 6.60 -5.86 -12.64
N GLY A 109 6.76 -5.21 -11.48
CA GLY A 109 5.80 -5.31 -10.37
C GLY A 109 4.44 -4.71 -10.72
N MET A 110 4.42 -3.49 -11.30
CA MET A 110 3.16 -2.86 -11.73
C MET A 110 2.51 -3.58 -12.92
N GLY A 111 3.31 -4.12 -13.85
CA GLY A 111 2.79 -4.95 -14.95
C GLY A 111 2.11 -6.23 -14.44
N GLU A 112 2.67 -6.86 -13.42
CA GLU A 112 2.06 -8.02 -12.76
C GLU A 112 0.77 -7.62 -12.04
N LEU A 113 0.75 -6.51 -11.30
CA LEU A 113 -0.46 -5.96 -10.68
C LEU A 113 -1.58 -5.73 -11.71
N LEU A 114 -1.28 -5.06 -12.84
CA LEU A 114 -2.24 -4.82 -13.93
C LEU A 114 -2.80 -6.11 -14.51
N LYS A 115 -1.98 -7.11 -14.75
CA LYS A 115 -2.41 -8.43 -15.28
C LYS A 115 -3.39 -9.14 -14.34
N HIS A 116 -3.39 -8.80 -13.05
CA HIS A 116 -4.28 -9.35 -12.05
C HIS A 116 -5.39 -8.37 -11.61
N GLY A 117 -5.68 -7.35 -12.45
CA GLY A 117 -6.82 -6.44 -12.27
C GLY A 117 -6.60 -5.30 -11.28
N CYS A 118 -5.37 -5.07 -10.84
CA CYS A 118 -5.04 -3.91 -10.01
C CYS A 118 -4.80 -2.68 -10.89
N THR A 119 -5.49 -1.59 -10.61
CA THR A 119 -5.44 -0.35 -11.41
C THR A 119 -4.80 0.82 -10.67
N THR A 120 -4.54 0.66 -9.38
CA THR A 120 -3.89 1.68 -8.55
C THR A 120 -2.86 1.00 -7.65
N CYS A 121 -1.61 1.47 -7.70
CA CYS A 121 -0.51 0.96 -6.90
C CYS A 121 0.01 2.04 -5.97
N PHE A 122 -0.02 1.78 -4.65
CA PHE A 122 0.82 2.50 -3.70
C PHE A 122 2.15 1.76 -3.56
N ASP A 123 3.28 2.49 -3.62
CA ASP A 123 4.63 1.96 -3.38
C ASP A 123 5.31 2.67 -2.21
N HIS A 124 5.80 1.90 -1.27
CA HIS A 124 6.59 2.36 -0.14
C HIS A 124 8.08 2.24 -0.48
N HIS A 125 8.59 3.23 -1.24
CA HIS A 125 10.01 3.33 -1.56
C HIS A 125 10.75 4.08 -0.46
N TYR A 126 11.64 3.42 0.27
CA TYR A 126 12.36 4.02 1.40
C TYR A 126 13.88 3.81 1.38
N VAL A 127 14.41 3.15 0.36
CA VAL A 127 15.86 2.94 0.19
C VAL A 127 16.41 3.89 -0.87
N PHE A 128 17.21 4.85 -0.43
CA PHE A 128 17.81 5.89 -1.30
C PHE A 128 19.33 5.86 -1.19
N PRO A 129 20.04 5.05 -2.00
CA PRO A 129 21.49 5.05 -2.02
C PRO A 129 22.04 6.40 -2.50
N ALA A 130 23.16 6.83 -1.93
CA ALA A 130 23.79 8.08 -2.33
C ALA A 130 24.13 8.09 -3.84
N GLY A 131 23.72 9.14 -4.54
CA GLY A 131 23.97 9.30 -5.98
C GLY A 131 23.07 8.49 -6.91
N ALA A 132 22.05 7.80 -6.41
CA ALA A 132 21.12 7.00 -7.23
C ALA A 132 20.18 7.83 -8.15
N GLY A 133 20.15 9.15 -8.01
CA GLY A 133 19.32 10.04 -8.81
C GLY A 133 17.87 10.17 -8.35
N ASP A 134 16.97 10.55 -9.26
CA ASP A 134 15.55 10.72 -8.97
C ASP A 134 14.77 9.41 -9.15
N LEU A 135 14.80 8.58 -8.11
CA LEU A 135 14.17 7.26 -8.13
C LEU A 135 12.65 7.32 -8.21
N LEU A 136 12.01 8.31 -7.57
CA LEU A 136 10.56 8.47 -7.65
C LEU A 136 10.11 8.96 -9.03
N GLY A 137 10.85 9.89 -9.62
CA GLY A 137 10.60 10.29 -11.01
C GLY A 137 10.68 9.10 -11.97
N THR A 138 11.64 8.22 -11.75
CA THR A 138 11.77 6.96 -12.51
C THR A 138 10.55 6.03 -12.31
N GLN A 139 10.03 5.90 -11.10
CA GLN A 139 8.81 5.11 -10.83
C GLN A 139 7.57 5.71 -11.51
N PHE A 140 7.40 7.05 -11.44
CA PHE A 140 6.28 7.71 -12.12
C PHE A 140 6.35 7.57 -13.64
N ALA A 141 7.55 7.64 -14.23
CA ALA A 141 7.73 7.40 -15.67
C ALA A 141 7.35 5.95 -16.06
N ALA A 142 7.73 4.97 -15.24
CA ALA A 142 7.33 3.57 -15.47
C ALA A 142 5.81 3.37 -15.33
N ALA A 143 5.18 4.05 -14.38
CA ALA A 143 3.72 4.00 -14.20
C ALA A 143 2.98 4.65 -15.39
N GLU A 144 3.49 5.76 -15.92
CA GLU A 144 2.95 6.44 -17.10
C GLU A 144 3.06 5.55 -18.35
N GLU A 145 4.20 4.86 -18.55
CA GLU A 145 4.41 3.91 -19.64
C GLU A 145 3.38 2.77 -19.62
N LEU A 146 3.02 2.28 -18.43
CA LEU A 146 2.04 1.20 -18.24
C LEU A 146 0.58 1.69 -18.19
N GLY A 147 0.34 2.98 -17.93
CA GLY A 147 -0.99 3.52 -17.76
C GLY A 147 -1.66 3.13 -16.43
N ILE A 148 -0.90 2.79 -15.38
CA ILE A 148 -1.40 2.50 -14.05
C ILE A 148 -1.39 3.77 -13.18
N ARG A 149 -2.39 3.93 -12.29
CA ARG A 149 -2.37 5.00 -11.29
C ARG A 149 -1.33 4.68 -10.23
N MET A 150 -0.40 5.62 -10.02
CA MET A 150 0.70 5.47 -9.08
C MET A 150 0.57 6.45 -7.91
N PHE A 151 0.58 5.90 -6.70
CA PHE A 151 0.74 6.63 -5.45
C PHE A 151 2.11 6.26 -4.89
N ALA A 152 3.12 7.09 -5.14
CA ALA A 152 4.50 6.84 -4.71
C ALA A 152 4.76 7.47 -3.35
N SER A 153 5.58 6.83 -2.54
CA SER A 153 6.01 7.45 -1.29
C SER A 153 7.44 7.97 -1.37
N ARG A 154 7.66 9.18 -0.81
CA ARG A 154 8.99 9.57 -0.36
C ARG A 154 9.21 8.95 1.03
N GLY A 155 9.62 7.68 1.01
CA GLY A 155 10.04 6.97 2.22
C GLY A 155 11.42 7.41 2.68
N SER A 156 11.86 6.99 3.87
CA SER A 156 13.13 7.48 4.43
C SER A 156 13.59 6.64 5.61
N MET A 157 14.90 6.70 5.88
CA MET A 157 15.54 6.17 7.07
C MET A 157 16.65 7.13 7.49
N ASP A 158 16.73 7.47 8.77
CA ASP A 158 17.77 8.33 9.34
C ASP A 158 18.55 7.69 10.50
N LEU A 159 18.16 6.47 10.93
CA LEU A 159 18.88 5.69 11.93
C LEU A 159 19.58 4.48 11.28
N SER A 160 20.91 4.49 11.28
CA SER A 160 21.70 3.34 10.82
C SER A 160 22.04 2.37 11.95
N ARG A 161 22.75 1.28 11.64
CA ARG A 161 23.22 0.31 12.65
C ARG A 161 24.00 0.94 13.79
N LYS A 162 24.82 1.95 13.52
CA LYS A 162 25.57 2.67 14.56
C LYS A 162 24.70 3.50 15.49
N ASP A 163 23.50 3.85 15.03
CA ASP A 163 22.52 4.65 15.77
C ASP A 163 21.42 3.79 16.41
N GLY A 164 21.55 2.45 16.34
CA GLY A 164 20.60 1.50 16.88
C GLY A 164 19.50 1.05 15.91
N GLY A 165 19.52 1.52 14.64
CA GLY A 165 18.67 1.04 13.58
C GLY A 165 19.20 -0.23 12.89
N LEU A 166 18.54 -0.67 11.82
CA LEU A 166 18.91 -1.86 11.06
C LEU A 166 19.69 -1.57 9.77
N PRO A 167 19.43 -0.46 9.04
CA PRO A 167 20.04 -0.22 7.74
C PRO A 167 21.54 0.14 7.83
N PRO A 168 22.35 -0.14 6.78
CA PRO A 168 23.72 0.34 6.69
C PRO A 168 23.77 1.86 6.49
N ASP A 169 24.88 2.49 6.87
CA ASP A 169 25.09 3.96 6.76
C ASP A 169 24.87 4.50 5.35
N SER A 170 25.10 3.68 4.32
CA SER A 170 25.02 4.09 2.91
C SER A 170 23.61 4.36 2.37
N VAL A 171 22.56 4.00 3.13
CA VAL A 171 21.16 4.17 2.73
C VAL A 171 20.36 5.01 3.72
N VAL A 172 21.00 5.60 4.73
CA VAL A 172 20.38 6.57 5.62
C VAL A 172 20.75 7.99 5.19
N GLN A 173 19.86 8.93 5.48
CA GLN A 173 20.00 10.33 5.15
C GLN A 173 19.76 11.18 6.41
N THR A 174 20.24 12.42 6.42
CA THR A 174 19.91 13.36 7.48
C THR A 174 18.46 13.83 7.38
N VAL A 175 17.85 14.21 8.50
CA VAL A 175 16.47 14.76 8.52
C VAL A 175 16.33 15.92 7.53
N ASP A 176 17.31 16.85 7.49
CA ASP A 176 17.27 17.99 6.59
C ASP A 176 17.31 17.60 5.10
N GLU A 177 18.11 16.59 4.73
CA GLU A 177 18.13 16.05 3.36
C GLU A 177 16.79 15.43 2.99
N ILE A 178 16.22 14.62 3.89
CA ILE A 178 14.92 13.97 3.69
C ILE A 178 13.81 15.01 3.53
N MET A 179 13.77 16.03 4.39
CA MET A 179 12.74 17.07 4.31
C MET A 179 12.84 17.89 3.03
N ARG A 180 14.05 18.31 2.63
CA ARG A 180 14.24 19.05 1.37
C ARG A 180 13.82 18.24 0.16
N ASP A 181 14.20 16.96 0.10
CA ASP A 181 13.83 16.09 -1.01
C ASP A 181 12.33 15.75 -0.99
N SER A 182 11.72 15.64 0.19
CA SER A 182 10.27 15.47 0.33
C SER A 182 9.49 16.63 -0.29
N VAL A 183 9.90 17.86 -0.01
CA VAL A 183 9.31 19.06 -0.64
C VAL A 183 9.49 19.01 -2.16
N ARG A 184 10.71 18.75 -2.64
CA ARG A 184 11.00 18.65 -4.08
C ARG A 184 10.10 17.62 -4.78
N VAL A 185 9.95 16.43 -4.21
CA VAL A 185 9.15 15.35 -4.79
C VAL A 185 7.67 15.70 -4.79
N ILE A 186 7.15 16.28 -3.70
CA ILE A 186 5.74 16.72 -3.65
C ILE A 186 5.47 17.78 -4.72
N GLU A 187 6.30 18.81 -4.80
CA GLU A 187 6.12 19.91 -5.76
C GLU A 187 6.27 19.45 -7.22
N ALA A 188 7.14 18.47 -7.48
CA ALA A 188 7.38 17.96 -8.83
C ALA A 188 6.29 16.98 -9.32
N TYR A 189 5.73 16.17 -8.43
CA TYR A 189 4.96 15.00 -8.86
C TYR A 189 3.56 14.90 -8.27
N HIS A 190 3.26 15.54 -7.13
CA HIS A 190 1.94 15.40 -6.52
C HIS A 190 0.86 16.16 -7.30
N ASP A 191 -0.20 15.45 -7.65
CA ASP A 191 -1.39 16.03 -8.27
C ASP A 191 -2.63 15.66 -7.43
N SER A 192 -3.15 16.63 -6.69
CA SER A 192 -4.30 16.45 -5.79
C SER A 192 -5.66 16.45 -6.49
N ARG A 193 -5.70 16.67 -7.81
CA ARG A 193 -6.97 16.72 -8.54
C ARG A 193 -7.68 15.36 -8.54
N PRO A 194 -9.01 15.32 -8.46
CA PRO A 194 -9.75 14.09 -8.60
C PRO A 194 -9.43 13.37 -9.92
N GLY A 195 -9.22 12.04 -9.85
CA GLY A 195 -8.84 11.25 -11.02
C GLY A 195 -7.37 11.31 -11.41
N SER A 196 -6.52 12.02 -10.64
CA SER A 196 -5.07 12.08 -10.88
C SER A 196 -4.46 10.69 -11.02
N MET A 197 -3.50 10.56 -11.95
CA MET A 197 -2.74 9.34 -12.18
C MET A 197 -1.48 9.27 -11.31
N ARG A 198 -1.13 10.34 -10.58
CA ARG A 198 0.07 10.38 -9.73
C ARG A 198 -0.18 11.17 -8.45
N GLN A 199 0.19 10.57 -7.33
CA GLN A 199 0.15 11.21 -6.03
C GLN A 199 1.40 10.85 -5.24
N VAL A 200 1.73 11.67 -4.24
CA VAL A 200 2.88 11.46 -3.34
C VAL A 200 2.40 11.35 -1.91
N ALA A 201 2.97 10.42 -1.14
CA ALA A 201 2.86 10.35 0.31
C ALA A 201 4.24 10.50 0.96
N LEU A 202 4.29 10.85 2.24
CA LEU A 202 5.49 10.73 3.06
C LEU A 202 5.43 9.44 3.87
N ALA A 203 6.50 8.64 3.79
CA ALA A 203 6.50 7.31 4.40
C ALA A 203 7.87 6.94 5.00
N PRO A 204 8.27 7.53 6.13
CA PRO A 204 9.36 6.99 6.93
C PRO A 204 9.20 5.48 7.16
N CYS A 205 10.31 4.71 7.09
CA CYS A 205 10.24 3.26 6.96
C CYS A 205 9.47 2.56 8.09
N SER A 206 9.89 2.78 9.33
CA SER A 206 9.29 2.14 10.52
C SER A 206 9.80 2.82 11.80
N PRO A 207 9.09 2.72 12.94
CA PRO A 207 9.52 3.37 14.18
C PRO A 207 10.89 2.94 14.70
N PHE A 208 11.39 1.78 14.29
CA PHE A 208 12.73 1.29 14.66
C PHE A 208 13.84 1.63 13.65
N SER A 209 13.52 2.33 12.57
CA SER A 209 14.49 2.74 11.51
C SER A 209 14.57 4.26 11.35
N VAL A 210 13.79 5.01 12.13
CA VAL A 210 13.70 6.47 12.01
C VAL A 210 13.62 7.16 13.37
N SER A 211 14.16 8.40 13.42
CA SER A 211 14.10 9.20 14.64
C SER A 211 12.70 9.77 14.91
N PRO A 212 12.37 10.07 16.20
CA PRO A 212 11.14 10.79 16.54
C PRO A 212 11.04 12.15 15.84
N GLU A 213 12.16 12.79 15.59
CA GLU A 213 12.22 14.10 14.92
C GLU A 213 11.80 13.98 13.45
N LEU A 214 12.30 12.97 12.72
CA LEU A 214 11.89 12.70 11.34
C LEU A 214 10.39 12.43 11.25
N LEU A 215 9.85 11.59 12.14
CA LEU A 215 8.40 11.32 12.19
C LEU A 215 7.59 12.58 12.42
N ARG A 216 7.98 13.42 13.40
CA ARG A 216 7.26 14.67 13.70
C ARG A 216 7.29 15.64 12.53
N GLN A 217 8.45 15.86 11.92
CA GLN A 217 8.59 16.76 10.77
C GLN A 217 7.82 16.24 9.56
N SER A 218 7.85 14.93 9.31
CA SER A 218 7.07 14.31 8.23
C SER A 218 5.56 14.52 8.42
N ALA A 219 5.05 14.36 9.65
CA ALA A 219 3.63 14.57 9.94
C ALA A 219 3.19 16.05 9.73
N ILE A 220 4.04 17.00 10.14
CA ILE A 220 3.80 18.43 9.92
C ILE A 220 3.82 18.75 8.42
N LEU A 221 4.86 18.32 7.71
CA LEU A 221 5.04 18.60 6.29
C LEU A 221 3.91 17.99 5.45
N ALA A 222 3.51 16.74 5.73
CA ALA A 222 2.43 16.09 5.02
C ALA A 222 1.12 16.87 5.10
N ARG A 223 0.75 17.35 6.29
CA ARG A 223 -0.47 18.15 6.50
C ARG A 223 -0.37 19.56 5.89
N GLN A 224 0.83 20.15 5.89
CA GLN A 224 1.06 21.43 5.22
C GLN A 224 0.82 21.34 3.70
N TYR A 225 1.21 20.25 3.07
CA TYR A 225 1.05 20.03 1.62
C TYR A 225 -0.23 19.25 1.27
N GLY A 226 -0.99 18.78 2.24
CA GLY A 226 -2.20 17.98 2.01
C GLY A 226 -1.91 16.60 1.43
N VAL A 227 -0.73 16.02 1.68
CA VAL A 227 -0.36 14.66 1.31
C VAL A 227 -0.57 13.69 2.48
N ARG A 228 -0.65 12.40 2.19
CA ARG A 228 -0.90 11.36 3.19
C ARG A 228 0.38 10.82 3.82
N LEU A 229 0.21 10.11 4.93
CA LEU A 229 1.28 9.50 5.73
C LEU A 229 1.14 7.98 5.77
N HIS A 230 2.26 7.29 5.62
CA HIS A 230 2.33 5.83 5.69
C HIS A 230 3.60 5.35 6.40
N THR A 231 3.51 4.21 7.08
CA THR A 231 4.68 3.49 7.64
C THR A 231 4.30 2.05 8.00
N HIS A 232 5.29 1.19 8.22
CA HIS A 232 5.08 -0.10 8.85
C HIS A 232 4.80 0.09 10.34
N LEU A 233 3.83 -0.63 10.89
CA LEU A 233 3.54 -0.55 12.33
C LEU A 233 2.92 -1.84 12.86
N CYS A 234 3.35 -2.23 14.06
CA CYS A 234 2.85 -3.41 14.78
C CYS A 234 2.92 -4.70 13.95
N GLU A 235 3.98 -4.86 13.17
CA GLU A 235 4.19 -6.03 12.33
C GLU A 235 4.66 -7.24 13.15
N THR A 236 5.66 -7.07 14.02
CA THR A 236 6.27 -8.16 14.77
C THR A 236 6.34 -7.87 16.27
N ARG A 237 6.54 -8.93 17.05
CA ARG A 237 6.82 -8.81 18.51
C ARG A 237 8.18 -8.17 18.78
N ASP A 238 9.11 -8.26 17.85
CA ASP A 238 10.43 -7.61 17.98
C ASP A 238 10.30 -6.10 17.94
N GLU A 239 9.45 -5.57 17.04
CA GLU A 239 9.11 -4.15 17.02
C GLU A 239 8.50 -3.69 18.35
N GLU A 240 7.52 -4.42 18.88
CA GLU A 240 6.92 -4.12 20.18
C GLU A 240 7.98 -4.07 21.30
N ARG A 241 8.87 -5.08 21.35
CA ARG A 241 9.97 -5.12 22.33
C ARG A 241 10.94 -3.95 22.16
N TYR A 242 11.29 -3.63 20.90
CA TYR A 242 12.15 -2.49 20.59
C TYR A 242 11.54 -1.19 21.12
N MET A 243 10.27 -0.93 20.83
CA MET A 243 9.59 0.30 21.24
C MET A 243 9.48 0.41 22.75
N LEU A 244 9.10 -0.66 23.44
CA LEU A 244 9.05 -0.69 24.91
C LEU A 244 10.43 -0.47 25.55
N THR A 245 11.49 -1.01 24.94
CA THR A 245 12.85 -0.91 25.47
C THR A 245 13.44 0.49 25.27
N HIS A 246 13.24 1.10 24.10
CA HIS A 246 13.90 2.36 23.72
C HIS A 246 13.04 3.60 24.01
N HIS A 247 11.72 3.46 24.01
CA HIS A 247 10.78 4.57 24.16
C HIS A 247 9.83 4.41 25.34
N GLY A 248 9.76 3.23 25.98
CA GLY A 248 8.92 2.98 27.16
C GLY A 248 7.42 2.86 26.89
N VAL A 249 7.00 2.91 25.61
CA VAL A 249 5.59 2.89 25.18
C VAL A 249 5.39 1.92 24.01
N ARG A 250 4.16 1.55 23.76
CA ARG A 250 3.79 0.70 22.61
C ARG A 250 3.88 1.46 21.27
N PRO A 251 4.03 0.73 20.15
CA PRO A 251 4.21 1.38 18.82
C PRO A 251 3.14 2.41 18.48
N LEU A 252 1.84 2.10 18.63
CA LEU A 252 0.78 3.05 18.27
C LEU A 252 0.73 4.26 19.20
N GLU A 253 0.95 4.07 20.50
CA GLU A 253 1.03 5.17 21.48
C GLU A 253 2.15 6.14 21.09
N PHE A 254 3.33 5.62 20.74
CA PHE A 254 4.45 6.43 20.26
C PHE A 254 4.07 7.21 19.00
N MET A 255 3.52 6.55 17.98
CA MET A 255 3.12 7.18 16.72
C MET A 255 2.04 8.24 16.93
N SER A 256 1.04 7.96 17.78
CA SER A 256 -0.01 8.92 18.13
C SER A 256 0.55 10.18 18.78
N SER A 257 1.55 10.03 19.67
CA SER A 257 2.22 11.17 20.33
C SER A 257 2.96 12.10 19.37
N LEU A 258 3.34 11.59 18.20
CA LEU A 258 4.01 12.32 17.12
C LEU A 258 3.07 12.82 16.02
N GLY A 259 1.75 12.64 16.20
CA GLY A 259 0.74 13.09 15.25
C GLY A 259 0.44 12.11 14.12
N TRP A 260 0.79 10.84 14.26
CA TRP A 260 0.60 9.79 13.24
C TRP A 260 -0.70 9.01 13.42
N THR A 261 -1.80 9.72 13.66
CA THR A 261 -3.17 9.17 13.63
C THR A 261 -4.10 10.15 12.93
N GLY A 262 -5.06 9.63 12.18
CA GLY A 262 -6.01 10.44 11.43
C GLY A 262 -6.44 9.77 10.11
N PRO A 263 -7.42 10.33 9.41
CA PRO A 263 -7.90 9.79 8.13
C PRO A 263 -6.89 9.97 6.97
N ASP A 264 -5.84 10.74 7.20
CA ASP A 264 -4.70 10.95 6.32
C ASP A 264 -3.55 9.95 6.56
N VAL A 265 -3.71 9.01 7.49
CA VAL A 265 -2.68 8.05 7.92
C VAL A 265 -3.16 6.62 7.73
N TRP A 266 -2.28 5.75 7.23
CA TRP A 266 -2.51 4.31 7.28
C TRP A 266 -1.20 3.56 7.54
N PHE A 267 -1.32 2.39 8.19
CA PHE A 267 -0.19 1.55 8.58
C PHE A 267 -0.19 0.24 7.81
N ALA A 268 1.00 -0.24 7.39
CA ALA A 268 1.13 -1.59 6.88
C ALA A 268 1.14 -2.62 8.02
N HIS A 269 0.62 -3.81 7.74
CA HIS A 269 0.54 -5.01 8.58
C HIS A 269 -0.45 -4.92 9.73
N GLY A 270 -0.16 -4.14 10.78
CA GLY A 270 -1.07 -3.95 11.92
C GLY A 270 -1.45 -5.22 12.67
N ILE A 271 -0.50 -6.18 12.80
CA ILE A 271 -0.78 -7.53 13.33
C ILE A 271 -0.99 -7.52 14.84
N HIS A 272 -0.15 -6.77 15.56
CA HIS A 272 -0.05 -6.83 17.02
C HIS A 272 -0.73 -5.65 17.73
N PHE A 273 -1.74 -5.03 17.12
CA PHE A 273 -2.59 -4.08 17.83
C PHE A 273 -3.40 -4.75 18.93
N ASN A 274 -3.46 -4.12 20.11
CA ASN A 274 -4.36 -4.53 21.18
C ASN A 274 -5.76 -3.93 21.04
N ASP A 275 -6.69 -4.25 21.96
CA ASP A 275 -8.08 -3.79 21.86
C ASP A 275 -8.24 -2.27 21.96
N GLU A 276 -7.41 -1.60 22.73
CA GLU A 276 -7.43 -0.15 22.91
C GLU A 276 -6.90 0.54 21.64
N GLU A 277 -5.83 0.01 21.07
CA GLU A 277 -5.25 0.48 19.82
C GLU A 277 -6.23 0.32 18.64
N LEU A 278 -6.96 -0.80 18.56
CA LEU A 278 -7.99 -0.97 17.53
C LEU A 278 -9.12 0.06 17.65
N ARG A 279 -9.55 0.38 18.89
CA ARG A 279 -10.56 1.45 19.11
C ARG A 279 -10.01 2.81 18.74
N GLU A 280 -8.73 3.09 19.00
CA GLU A 280 -8.08 4.34 18.61
C GLU A 280 -8.01 4.48 17.09
N LEU A 281 -7.63 3.43 16.35
CA LEU A 281 -7.66 3.44 14.88
C LEU A 281 -9.06 3.73 14.34
N ALA A 282 -10.08 3.07 14.89
CA ALA A 282 -11.47 3.31 14.50
C ALA A 282 -11.92 4.74 14.79
N ARG A 283 -11.60 5.27 15.98
CA ARG A 283 -11.97 6.62 16.42
C ARG A 283 -11.33 7.72 15.57
N THR A 284 -10.08 7.51 15.15
CA THR A 284 -9.31 8.49 14.36
C THR A 284 -9.51 8.33 12.86
N GLY A 285 -10.08 7.22 12.40
CA GLY A 285 -10.19 6.90 10.98
C GLY A 285 -8.85 6.49 10.35
N THR A 286 -7.86 6.10 11.17
CA THR A 286 -6.55 5.63 10.71
C THR A 286 -6.69 4.26 10.04
N GLY A 287 -6.13 4.11 8.82
CA GLY A 287 -6.26 2.91 8.02
C GLY A 287 -5.20 1.84 8.31
N VAL A 288 -5.46 0.62 7.84
CA VAL A 288 -4.53 -0.51 7.87
C VAL A 288 -4.46 -1.17 6.49
N ALA A 289 -3.25 -1.38 5.98
CA ALA A 289 -2.96 -2.20 4.80
C ALA A 289 -2.64 -3.62 5.24
N HIS A 290 -3.56 -4.55 5.01
CA HIS A 290 -3.39 -5.96 5.34
C HIS A 290 -2.61 -6.68 4.26
N CYS A 291 -1.49 -7.33 4.63
CA CYS A 291 -0.55 -8.02 3.74
C CYS A 291 -0.47 -9.51 4.11
N PRO A 292 -1.51 -10.32 3.86
CA PRO A 292 -1.62 -11.67 4.43
C PRO A 292 -0.49 -12.62 4.01
N ILE A 293 -0.07 -12.63 2.74
CA ILE A 293 1.00 -13.53 2.27
C ILE A 293 2.33 -13.17 2.91
N SER A 294 2.70 -11.88 2.92
CA SER A 294 3.94 -11.40 3.55
C SER A 294 3.96 -11.71 5.04
N ASN A 295 2.87 -11.43 5.74
CA ASN A 295 2.74 -11.73 7.17
C ASN A 295 2.94 -13.22 7.48
N MET A 296 2.45 -14.10 6.62
CA MET A 296 2.63 -15.56 6.74
C MET A 296 4.06 -15.97 6.42
N LYS A 297 4.65 -15.44 5.35
CA LYS A 297 6.00 -15.81 4.91
C LYS A 297 7.07 -15.38 5.90
N LEU A 298 6.94 -14.19 6.48
CA LEU A 298 7.86 -13.67 7.52
C LEU A 298 7.52 -14.17 8.95
N ALA A 299 6.53 -15.06 9.08
CA ALA A 299 6.03 -15.57 10.35
C ALA A 299 5.62 -14.45 11.34
N SER A 300 5.23 -13.28 10.84
CA SER A 300 4.87 -12.11 11.66
C SER A 300 3.58 -12.35 12.46
N GLY A 301 2.64 -13.14 11.93
CA GLY A 301 1.40 -13.51 12.61
C GLY A 301 0.13 -13.25 11.77
N VAL A 302 -1.03 -13.28 12.42
CA VAL A 302 -2.34 -13.06 11.81
C VAL A 302 -2.93 -11.75 12.32
N ALA A 303 -3.14 -10.78 11.43
CA ALA A 303 -3.75 -9.50 11.78
C ALA A 303 -5.22 -9.68 12.21
N ARG A 304 -5.69 -8.84 13.11
CA ARG A 304 -7.03 -8.87 13.69
C ARG A 304 -8.09 -8.22 12.79
N VAL A 305 -8.09 -8.59 11.50
CA VAL A 305 -8.97 -7.99 10.48
C VAL A 305 -10.45 -8.13 10.81
N PRO A 306 -10.96 -9.28 11.31
CA PRO A 306 -12.37 -9.37 11.70
C PRO A 306 -12.78 -8.32 12.74
N GLU A 307 -11.96 -8.09 13.75
CA GLU A 307 -12.20 -7.09 14.80
C GLU A 307 -12.06 -5.66 14.26
N MET A 308 -11.06 -5.41 13.40
CA MET A 308 -10.89 -4.11 12.73
C MET A 308 -12.15 -3.74 11.94
N LEU A 309 -12.65 -4.67 11.11
CA LEU A 309 -13.86 -4.45 10.32
C LEU A 309 -15.10 -4.24 11.19
N ALA A 310 -15.24 -5.00 12.29
CA ALA A 310 -16.35 -4.86 13.22
C ALA A 310 -16.35 -3.51 13.94
N LEU A 311 -15.17 -2.93 14.19
CA LEU A 311 -15.01 -1.61 14.79
C LEU A 311 -15.10 -0.46 13.78
N GLY A 312 -15.11 -0.75 12.47
CA GLY A 312 -15.13 0.25 11.42
C GLY A 312 -13.78 0.86 11.09
N VAL A 313 -12.68 0.22 11.47
CA VAL A 313 -11.33 0.60 11.02
C VAL A 313 -11.26 0.46 9.49
N PRO A 314 -10.77 1.46 8.76
CA PRO A 314 -10.53 1.32 7.32
C PRO A 314 -9.44 0.27 7.07
N VAL A 315 -9.79 -0.82 6.38
CA VAL A 315 -8.84 -1.88 6.03
C VAL A 315 -8.77 -2.02 4.52
N GLY A 316 -7.57 -1.82 3.98
CA GLY A 316 -7.20 -2.13 2.60
C GLY A 316 -6.45 -3.46 2.50
N LEU A 317 -6.30 -3.96 1.28
CA LEU A 317 -5.51 -5.15 0.98
C LEU A 317 -4.25 -4.77 0.22
N ALA A 318 -3.15 -5.48 0.43
CA ALA A 318 -1.87 -5.18 -0.17
C ALA A 318 -0.99 -6.42 -0.36
N VAL A 319 -0.17 -6.38 -1.41
CA VAL A 319 0.77 -7.48 -1.72
C VAL A 319 2.07 -7.39 -0.94
N ASP A 320 2.45 -6.19 -0.46
CA ASP A 320 3.77 -5.92 0.11
C ASP A 320 4.92 -6.09 -0.92
N GLY A 321 6.17 -6.11 -0.49
CA GLY A 321 7.33 -6.31 -1.34
C GLY A 321 7.42 -7.73 -1.89
N SER A 322 7.85 -7.85 -3.14
CA SER A 322 7.99 -9.15 -3.77
C SER A 322 9.02 -10.06 -3.11
N ALA A 323 9.96 -9.54 -2.31
CA ALA A 323 10.90 -10.37 -1.57
C ALA A 323 10.23 -11.13 -0.40
N SER A 324 9.12 -10.61 0.13
CA SER A 324 8.33 -11.25 1.19
C SER A 324 7.01 -11.87 0.69
N ASN A 325 6.69 -11.72 -0.60
CA ASN A 325 5.47 -12.25 -1.21
C ASN A 325 5.75 -13.31 -2.30
N ASP A 326 6.90 -13.18 -3.01
CA ASP A 326 7.27 -13.91 -4.21
C ASP A 326 6.44 -13.58 -5.45
N GLY A 327 5.46 -12.69 -5.35
CA GLY A 327 4.60 -12.21 -6.43
C GLY A 327 4.20 -10.74 -6.26
N SER A 328 3.36 -10.26 -7.18
CA SER A 328 2.66 -8.98 -7.10
C SER A 328 1.20 -9.15 -7.56
N SER A 329 0.54 -10.22 -7.10
CA SER A 329 -0.84 -10.55 -7.47
C SER A 329 -1.80 -10.22 -6.34
N LEU A 330 -2.50 -9.07 -6.45
CA LEU A 330 -3.51 -8.71 -5.45
C LEU A 330 -4.71 -9.70 -5.47
N MET A 331 -4.92 -10.41 -6.57
CA MET A 331 -5.94 -11.46 -6.67
C MET A 331 -5.60 -12.69 -5.79
N GLU A 332 -4.32 -13.02 -5.64
CA GLU A 332 -3.88 -14.06 -4.70
C GLU A 332 -4.08 -13.63 -3.25
N GLU A 333 -3.81 -12.37 -2.94
CA GLU A 333 -4.07 -11.81 -1.61
C GLU A 333 -5.54 -11.91 -1.21
N LEU A 334 -6.49 -11.69 -2.14
CA LEU A 334 -7.91 -11.89 -1.90
C LEU A 334 -8.20 -13.32 -1.41
N ARG A 335 -7.65 -14.31 -2.11
CA ARG A 335 -7.85 -15.71 -1.76
C ARG A 335 -7.21 -16.07 -0.42
N VAL A 336 -5.97 -15.63 -0.21
CA VAL A 336 -5.23 -15.93 1.01
C VAL A 336 -5.87 -15.22 2.22
N ALA A 337 -6.24 -13.96 2.13
CA ALA A 337 -6.96 -13.24 3.17
C ALA A 337 -8.23 -13.98 3.58
N TYR A 338 -9.05 -14.41 2.62
CA TYR A 338 -10.25 -15.18 2.90
C TYR A 338 -9.95 -16.49 3.64
N LEU A 339 -9.01 -17.30 3.13
CA LEU A 339 -8.71 -18.61 3.69
C LEU A 339 -8.05 -18.51 5.07
N LEU A 340 -7.10 -17.59 5.25
CA LEU A 340 -6.40 -17.35 6.51
C LEU A 340 -7.39 -16.99 7.63
N HIS A 341 -8.28 -16.03 7.36
CA HIS A 341 -9.26 -15.62 8.37
C HIS A 341 -10.32 -16.69 8.61
N ARG A 342 -10.73 -17.45 7.58
CA ARG A 342 -11.62 -18.62 7.78
C ARG A 342 -11.00 -19.65 8.71
N LEU A 343 -9.71 -19.92 8.54
CA LEU A 343 -8.99 -20.86 9.42
C LEU A 343 -8.84 -20.30 10.84
N HIS A 344 -8.48 -19.01 10.97
CA HIS A 344 -8.14 -18.39 12.26
C HIS A 344 -9.39 -17.98 13.09
N ALA A 345 -10.38 -17.36 12.45
CA ALA A 345 -11.52 -16.73 13.11
C ALA A 345 -12.87 -17.44 12.85
N SER A 346 -12.89 -18.53 12.10
CA SER A 346 -14.09 -19.33 11.82
C SER A 346 -15.28 -18.47 11.34
N LYS A 347 -16.37 -18.39 12.11
CA LYS A 347 -17.60 -17.67 11.74
C LYS A 347 -17.44 -16.15 11.74
N ALA A 348 -16.47 -15.61 12.45
CA ALA A 348 -16.18 -14.17 12.48
C ALA A 348 -15.34 -13.69 11.29
N ALA A 349 -14.84 -14.61 10.46
CA ALA A 349 -14.05 -14.27 9.29
C ALA A 349 -14.86 -13.45 8.25
N PRO A 350 -14.23 -12.49 7.55
CA PRO A 350 -14.88 -11.76 6.47
C PRO A 350 -15.30 -12.73 5.34
N SER A 351 -16.44 -12.44 4.73
CA SER A 351 -16.88 -13.14 3.52
C SER A 351 -16.00 -12.80 2.32
N GLY A 352 -16.07 -13.58 1.24
CA GLY A 352 -15.35 -13.27 0.00
C GLY A 352 -15.69 -11.88 -0.56
N TYR A 353 -16.94 -11.45 -0.42
CA TYR A 353 -17.37 -10.10 -0.83
C TYR A 353 -16.76 -9.01 0.06
N GLN A 354 -16.69 -9.20 1.36
CA GLN A 354 -16.03 -8.24 2.27
C GLN A 354 -14.53 -8.13 1.96
N VAL A 355 -13.87 -9.24 1.61
CA VAL A 355 -12.46 -9.21 1.17
C VAL A 355 -12.31 -8.47 -0.16
N LEU A 356 -13.22 -8.64 -1.12
CA LEU A 356 -13.24 -7.85 -2.36
C LEU A 356 -13.43 -6.36 -2.06
N LYS A 357 -14.30 -6.00 -1.12
CA LYS A 357 -14.45 -4.60 -0.67
C LYS A 357 -13.18 -4.05 -0.04
N MET A 358 -12.40 -4.84 0.71
CA MET A 358 -11.09 -4.42 1.21
C MET A 358 -10.13 -4.06 0.07
N ALA A 359 -10.09 -4.85 -1.01
CA ALA A 359 -9.20 -4.63 -2.15
C ALA A 359 -9.68 -3.53 -3.13
N THR A 360 -10.88 -3.01 -2.96
CA THR A 360 -11.48 -1.97 -3.81
C THR A 360 -11.78 -0.71 -2.99
N ARG A 361 -13.01 -0.59 -2.47
CA ARG A 361 -13.44 0.58 -1.71
C ARG A 361 -12.68 0.78 -0.39
N GLY A 362 -12.34 -0.30 0.33
CA GLY A 362 -11.55 -0.23 1.55
C GLY A 362 -10.16 0.36 1.31
N SER A 363 -9.52 -0.10 0.24
CA SER A 363 -8.21 0.40 -0.19
C SER A 363 -8.24 1.82 -0.78
N ALA A 364 -9.40 2.29 -1.28
CA ALA A 364 -9.54 3.60 -1.91
C ALA A 364 -9.88 4.73 -0.92
N ARG A 365 -10.20 4.41 0.34
CA ARG A 365 -10.47 5.36 1.43
C ARG A 365 -9.19 5.95 1.99
#